data_2b3715e2cc34ec55fea2b7a27933ff0f
#
_entry.id   2b3715e2cc34ec55fea2b7a27933ff0f
#
_cell.length_a   1.000
_cell.length_b   1.000
_cell.length_c   1.000
_cell.angle_alpha   90.00
_cell.angle_beta   90.00
_cell.angle_gamma   90.00
#
_symmetry.space_group_name_H-M   'P 1'
#
loop_
_entity.id
_entity.type
_entity.pdbx_description
1 polymer ?
#
loop_
_entity_poly.entity_id
_entity_poly.type
_entity_poly.pdbx_seq_one_letter_code
_entity_poly.pdbx_strand_id
1 'polypeptide(L)'
;MVNSTDVTGHGTHVVGIACAGGEIDKQYYGVAPESSIAMVKVSRSRFALSTQIMKGIKFLIDKGKELNMPLAINMSLSTNDGAHNGSSLLEKYISTVSAIERVTIVIAAGNEGEAAHHVGRTLEEINDVYLIFHQMNL
;
A
#
# COMPACT_ATOMS: atom_id res chain seq x y z
N MET A 1 6.28 -23.58 1.51
CA MET A 1 6.75 -22.26 1.00
C MET A 1 6.25 -22.12 -0.43
N VAL A 2 5.46 -21.13 -0.75
CA VAL A 2 4.98 -20.91 -2.12
C VAL A 2 6.06 -20.09 -2.83
N ASN A 3 6.61 -20.63 -3.91
CA ASN A 3 7.63 -19.95 -4.69
C ASN A 3 6.95 -18.92 -5.61
N SER A 4 7.33 -17.67 -5.54
CA SER A 4 6.81 -16.60 -6.39
C SER A 4 7.97 -15.78 -6.95
N THR A 5 7.88 -15.40 -8.21
CA THR A 5 8.88 -14.57 -8.89
C THR A 5 8.42 -13.13 -8.95
N ASP A 6 9.29 -12.20 -8.59
CA ASP A 6 9.06 -10.76 -8.80
C ASP A 6 9.53 -10.37 -10.21
N VAL A 7 8.61 -10.35 -11.16
CA VAL A 7 8.91 -10.08 -12.58
C VAL A 7 9.22 -8.61 -12.83
N THR A 8 8.65 -7.70 -12.03
CA THR A 8 8.80 -6.25 -12.19
C THR A 8 9.95 -5.66 -11.37
N GLY A 9 10.41 -6.40 -10.35
CA GLY A 9 11.41 -5.93 -9.40
C GLY A 9 10.90 -4.92 -8.37
N HIS A 10 9.64 -4.46 -8.49
CA HIS A 10 9.07 -3.45 -7.60
C HIS A 10 9.03 -3.91 -6.13
N GLY A 11 8.52 -5.11 -5.86
CA GLY A 11 8.46 -5.66 -4.50
C GLY A 11 9.85 -5.88 -3.91
N THR A 12 10.79 -6.35 -4.72
CA THR A 12 12.20 -6.53 -4.33
C THR A 12 12.85 -5.19 -3.96
N HIS A 13 12.62 -4.14 -4.75
CA HIS A 13 13.13 -2.81 -4.47
C HIS A 13 12.55 -2.23 -3.18
N VAL A 14 11.24 -2.34 -2.99
CA VAL A 14 10.54 -1.87 -1.77
C VAL A 14 11.09 -2.55 -0.52
N VAL A 15 11.26 -3.89 -0.57
CA VAL A 15 11.83 -4.65 0.55
C VAL A 15 13.30 -4.29 0.77
N GLY A 16 14.04 -4.05 -0.28
CA GLY A 16 15.44 -3.59 -0.20
C GLY A 16 15.55 -2.32 0.63
N ILE A 17 14.74 -1.31 0.33
CA ILE A 17 14.71 -0.05 1.09
C ILE A 17 14.29 -0.27 2.54
N ALA A 18 13.32 -1.13 2.77
CA ALA A 18 12.82 -1.39 4.12
C ALA A 18 13.78 -2.22 4.97
N CYS A 19 14.35 -3.30 4.44
CA CYS A 19 14.93 -4.37 5.26
C CYS A 19 16.24 -4.97 4.72
N ALA A 20 16.91 -4.38 3.69
CA ALA A 20 18.17 -4.96 3.19
C ALA A 20 19.25 -4.96 4.28
N GLY A 21 19.95 -6.09 4.42
CA GLY A 21 21.01 -6.24 5.43
C GLY A 21 22.36 -5.61 5.05
N GLY A 22 22.50 -5.06 3.83
CA GLY A 22 23.75 -4.45 3.36
C GLY A 22 24.91 -5.42 3.18
N GLU A 23 24.63 -6.72 3.04
CA GLU A 23 25.67 -7.76 2.96
C GLU A 23 26.53 -7.66 1.69
N ILE A 24 25.93 -7.23 0.58
CA ILE A 24 26.63 -7.07 -0.71
C ILE A 24 27.36 -5.72 -0.75
N ASP A 25 26.67 -4.65 -0.32
CA ASP A 25 27.22 -3.32 -0.24
C ASP A 25 26.59 -2.58 0.95
N LYS A 26 27.45 -2.13 1.87
CA LYS A 26 27.01 -1.43 3.08
C LYS A 26 26.35 -0.08 2.83
N GLN A 27 26.45 0.48 1.62
CA GLN A 27 25.71 1.70 1.24
C GLN A 27 24.22 1.44 1.08
N TYR A 28 23.79 0.19 0.88
CA TYR A 28 22.41 -0.20 0.65
C TYR A 28 21.78 -0.90 1.86
N TYR A 29 21.98 -0.33 3.03
CA TYR A 29 21.25 -0.74 4.23
C TYR A 29 19.78 -0.34 4.15
N GLY A 30 18.88 -1.26 4.47
CA GLY A 30 17.47 -0.94 4.72
C GLY A 30 17.28 -0.25 6.07
N VAL A 31 16.11 0.32 6.27
CA VAL A 31 15.77 1.03 7.52
C VAL A 31 15.73 0.08 8.72
N ALA A 32 15.32 -1.17 8.50
CA ALA A 32 15.20 -2.22 9.54
C ALA A 32 15.87 -3.52 9.08
N PRO A 33 17.23 -3.55 8.98
CA PRO A 33 17.97 -4.65 8.34
C PRO A 33 17.87 -5.98 9.08
N GLU A 34 17.57 -5.96 10.37
CA GLU A 34 17.42 -7.18 11.18
C GLU A 34 15.98 -7.70 11.26
N SER A 35 15.06 -7.10 10.50
CA SER A 35 13.67 -7.52 10.50
C SER A 35 13.49 -8.85 9.77
N SER A 36 12.63 -9.71 10.31
CA SER A 36 12.12 -10.86 9.58
C SER A 36 11.19 -10.41 8.48
N ILE A 37 11.37 -10.95 7.27
CA ILE A 37 10.63 -10.52 6.08
C ILE A 37 9.56 -11.55 5.73
N ALA A 38 8.31 -11.09 5.58
CA ALA A 38 7.21 -11.84 5.02
C ALA A 38 6.66 -11.10 3.80
N MET A 39 6.66 -11.75 2.64
CA MET A 39 6.18 -11.18 1.39
C MET A 39 4.88 -11.85 0.94
N VAL A 40 3.91 -11.04 0.55
CA VAL A 40 2.67 -11.52 -0.08
C VAL A 40 2.50 -10.90 -1.45
N LYS A 41 2.47 -11.73 -2.48
CA LYS A 41 2.13 -11.31 -3.83
C LYS A 41 0.62 -11.37 -4.02
N VAL A 42 -0.02 -10.20 -4.04
CA VAL A 42 -1.49 -10.08 -4.10
C VAL A 42 -2.05 -10.19 -5.52
N SER A 43 -1.21 -10.10 -6.56
CA SER A 43 -1.65 -10.26 -7.95
C SER A 43 -0.55 -10.84 -8.83
N ARG A 44 -0.96 -11.48 -9.93
CA ARG A 44 -0.10 -11.88 -11.06
C ARG A 44 -0.22 -10.92 -12.25
N SER A 45 -1.11 -9.94 -12.18
CA SER A 45 -1.38 -8.93 -13.20
C SER A 45 -1.07 -7.52 -12.66
N ARG A 46 -1.32 -6.51 -13.47
CA ARG A 46 -1.19 -5.09 -13.06
C ARG A 46 -2.21 -4.67 -12.00
N PHE A 47 -3.30 -5.42 -11.87
CA PHE A 47 -4.40 -5.11 -10.94
C PHE A 47 -4.52 -6.17 -9.86
N ALA A 48 -4.73 -5.74 -8.63
CA ALA A 48 -5.06 -6.59 -7.49
C ALA A 48 -6.50 -6.33 -7.06
N LEU A 49 -7.28 -7.38 -6.89
CA LEU A 49 -8.62 -7.25 -6.34
C LEU A 49 -8.54 -6.90 -4.84
N SER A 50 -9.44 -6.04 -4.35
CA SER A 50 -9.53 -5.68 -2.93
C SER A 50 -9.61 -6.91 -2.03
N THR A 51 -10.31 -7.95 -2.46
CA THR A 51 -10.41 -9.22 -1.73
C THR A 51 -9.08 -9.97 -1.64
N GLN A 52 -8.20 -9.86 -2.63
CA GLN A 52 -6.86 -10.46 -2.58
C GLN A 52 -5.95 -9.69 -1.62
N ILE A 53 -6.07 -8.37 -1.61
CA ILE A 53 -5.34 -7.51 -0.66
C ILE A 53 -5.78 -7.85 0.77
N MET A 54 -7.08 -7.91 1.05
CA MET A 54 -7.60 -8.28 2.37
C MET A 54 -7.12 -9.66 2.84
N LYS A 55 -7.11 -10.66 1.93
CA LYS A 55 -6.57 -12.00 2.23
C LYS A 55 -5.07 -11.95 2.54
N GLY A 56 -4.31 -11.13 1.81
CA GLY A 56 -2.89 -10.92 2.05
C GLY A 56 -2.61 -10.32 3.42
N ILE A 57 -3.33 -9.27 3.78
CA ILE A 57 -3.24 -8.63 5.10
C ILE A 57 -3.57 -9.64 6.21
N LYS A 58 -4.70 -10.37 6.06
CA LYS A 58 -5.07 -11.41 7.02
C LYS A 58 -3.98 -12.45 7.21
N PHE A 59 -3.39 -12.95 6.12
CA PHE A 59 -2.31 -13.93 6.18
C PHE A 59 -1.11 -13.40 6.98
N LEU A 60 -0.70 -12.15 6.76
CA LEU A 60 0.40 -11.54 7.49
C LEU A 60 0.09 -11.38 8.98
N ILE A 61 -1.12 -10.96 9.33
CA ILE A 61 -1.56 -10.84 10.73
C ILE A 61 -1.57 -12.20 11.42
N ASP A 62 -2.09 -13.24 10.75
CA ASP A 62 -2.10 -14.59 11.30
C ASP A 62 -0.66 -15.10 11.54
N LYS A 63 0.28 -14.79 10.62
CA LYS A 63 1.69 -15.15 10.78
C LYS A 63 2.38 -14.37 11.90
N GLY A 64 2.13 -13.08 12.04
CA GLY A 64 2.64 -12.30 13.16
C GLY A 64 2.18 -12.87 14.51
N LYS A 65 0.91 -13.26 14.61
CA LYS A 65 0.35 -13.93 15.80
C LYS A 65 0.99 -15.29 16.06
N GLU A 66 1.10 -16.13 15.03
CA GLU A 66 1.72 -17.46 15.11
C GLU A 66 3.16 -17.37 15.63
N LEU A 67 3.93 -16.40 15.16
CA LEU A 67 5.31 -16.18 15.56
C LEU A 67 5.47 -15.32 16.82
N ASN A 68 4.38 -14.83 17.38
CA ASN A 68 4.35 -13.88 18.51
C ASN A 68 5.24 -12.64 18.26
N MET A 69 5.27 -12.13 17.03
CA MET A 69 6.08 -10.98 16.62
C MET A 69 5.20 -9.76 16.33
N PRO A 70 5.68 -8.53 16.61
CA PRO A 70 5.04 -7.33 16.12
C PRO A 70 5.11 -7.29 14.58
N LEU A 71 4.12 -6.68 13.94
CA LEU A 71 3.98 -6.68 12.49
C LEU A 71 3.88 -5.25 11.96
N ALA A 72 4.76 -4.91 11.02
CA ALA A 72 4.64 -3.73 10.18
C ALA A 72 4.32 -4.17 8.74
N ILE A 73 3.15 -3.80 8.24
CA ILE A 73 2.71 -4.11 6.87
C ILE A 73 2.93 -2.87 6.02
N ASN A 74 3.80 -2.96 5.02
CA ASN A 74 3.96 -1.93 4.01
C ASN A 74 3.16 -2.26 2.76
N MET A 75 2.33 -1.33 2.32
CA MET A 75 1.51 -1.43 1.13
C MET A 75 1.90 -0.34 0.13
N SER A 76 2.92 -0.60 -0.68
CA SER A 76 3.31 0.27 -1.81
C SER A 76 2.41 0.00 -3.02
N LEU A 77 1.10 0.15 -2.80
CA LEU A 77 0.03 -0.03 -3.76
C LEU A 77 -0.87 1.18 -3.70
N SER A 78 -1.36 1.62 -4.85
CA SER A 78 -2.31 2.73 -4.94
C SER A 78 -3.44 2.42 -5.91
N THR A 79 -4.55 3.11 -5.75
CA THR A 79 -5.67 3.15 -6.69
C THR A 79 -6.36 4.50 -6.55
N ASN A 80 -6.88 4.99 -7.65
CA ASN A 80 -7.74 6.18 -7.68
C ASN A 80 -9.23 5.82 -7.69
N ASP A 81 -9.55 4.52 -7.47
CA ASP A 81 -10.93 4.05 -7.39
C ASP A 81 -11.51 4.29 -6.00
N GLY A 82 -12.76 4.72 -5.96
CA GLY A 82 -13.52 4.84 -4.73
C GLY A 82 -13.72 6.27 -4.25
N ALA A 83 -14.33 6.41 -3.09
CA ALA A 83 -14.73 7.71 -2.55
C ALA A 83 -13.60 8.48 -1.83
N HIS A 84 -12.46 7.88 -1.61
CA HIS A 84 -11.28 8.45 -0.92
C HIS A 84 -11.58 9.07 0.46
N ASN A 85 -12.59 8.57 1.15
CA ASN A 85 -13.08 9.11 2.43
C ASN A 85 -13.16 8.05 3.55
N GLY A 86 -12.54 6.90 3.36
CA GLY A 86 -12.59 5.80 4.32
C GLY A 86 -13.85 4.95 4.26
N SER A 87 -14.75 5.16 3.29
CA SER A 87 -16.05 4.48 3.26
C SER A 87 -16.06 3.16 2.48
N SER A 88 -15.08 2.92 1.62
CA SER A 88 -15.01 1.67 0.87
C SER A 88 -14.76 0.46 1.78
N LEU A 89 -15.12 -0.73 1.31
CA LEU A 89 -14.95 -1.95 2.09
C LEU A 89 -13.48 -2.23 2.44
N LEU A 90 -12.57 -1.96 1.52
CA LEU A 90 -11.13 -2.13 1.73
C LEU A 90 -10.61 -1.16 2.79
N GLU A 91 -10.98 0.12 2.71
CA GLU A 91 -10.58 1.15 3.66
C GLU A 91 -11.09 0.84 5.08
N LYS A 92 -12.37 0.44 5.20
CA LYS A 92 -12.94 0.01 6.49
C LYS A 92 -12.23 -1.22 7.04
N TYR A 93 -11.91 -2.20 6.18
CA TYR A 93 -11.16 -3.38 6.60
C TYR A 93 -9.78 -3.00 7.14
N ILE A 94 -9.03 -2.18 6.39
CA ILE A 94 -7.69 -1.72 6.81
C ILE A 94 -7.78 -0.97 8.13
N SER A 95 -8.72 -0.03 8.27
CA SER A 95 -8.94 0.72 9.51
C SER A 95 -9.26 -0.20 10.70
N THR A 96 -10.06 -1.23 10.47
CA THR A 96 -10.41 -2.20 11.51
C THR A 96 -9.21 -3.03 11.95
N VAL A 97 -8.43 -3.55 11.01
CA VAL A 97 -7.29 -4.42 11.36
C VAL A 97 -6.08 -3.64 11.87
N SER A 98 -5.94 -2.36 11.53
CA SER A 98 -4.89 -1.49 12.08
C SER A 98 -5.08 -1.17 13.56
N ALA A 99 -6.28 -1.39 14.10
CA ALA A 99 -6.55 -1.27 15.54
C ALA A 99 -6.11 -2.51 16.35
N ILE A 100 -5.64 -3.57 15.70
CA ILE A 100 -5.12 -4.76 16.38
C ILE A 100 -3.79 -4.40 17.04
N GLU A 101 -3.64 -4.76 18.32
CA GLU A 101 -2.41 -4.55 19.06
C GLU A 101 -1.20 -5.18 18.33
N ARG A 102 -0.07 -4.45 18.32
CA ARG A 102 1.20 -4.84 17.68
C ARG A 102 1.13 -4.98 16.14
N VAL A 103 0.10 -4.40 15.49
CA VAL A 103 -0.01 -4.32 14.03
C VAL A 103 0.04 -2.86 13.59
N THR A 104 0.95 -2.54 12.68
CA THR A 104 1.04 -1.23 12.03
C THR A 104 0.87 -1.42 10.53
N ILE A 105 0.02 -0.62 9.89
CA ILE A 105 -0.16 -0.64 8.43
C ILE A 105 0.23 0.72 7.86
N VAL A 106 1.12 0.71 6.88
CA VAL A 106 1.59 1.90 6.16
C VAL A 106 1.22 1.78 4.70
N ILE A 107 0.61 2.81 4.15
CA ILE A 107 0.08 2.83 2.78
C ILE A 107 0.72 3.98 2.02
N ALA A 108 1.10 3.74 0.76
CA ALA A 108 1.62 4.77 -0.11
C ALA A 108 0.53 5.80 -0.47
N ALA A 109 0.90 7.07 -0.51
CA ALA A 109 0.00 8.15 -0.92
C ALA A 109 -0.28 8.16 -2.44
N GLY A 110 0.49 7.42 -3.23
CA GLY A 110 0.42 7.40 -4.70
C GLY A 110 1.49 8.27 -5.35
N ASN A 111 1.55 8.23 -6.68
CA ASN A 111 2.56 8.91 -7.49
C ASN A 111 1.96 9.93 -8.47
N GLU A 112 0.65 10.18 -8.39
CA GLU A 112 -0.11 10.97 -9.36
C GLU A 112 -0.29 12.44 -8.94
N GLY A 113 0.65 13.01 -8.19
CA GLY A 113 0.57 14.40 -7.71
C GLY A 113 0.41 15.45 -8.82
N GLU A 114 0.94 15.18 -10.01
CA GLU A 114 0.82 16.07 -11.18
C GLU A 114 -0.35 15.72 -12.11
N ALA A 115 -1.08 14.64 -11.83
CA ALA A 115 -2.13 14.15 -12.72
C ALA A 115 -3.47 14.88 -12.56
N ALA A 116 -3.53 15.94 -11.73
CA ALA A 116 -4.72 16.77 -11.49
C ALA A 116 -5.98 15.96 -11.07
N HIS A 117 -5.81 14.89 -10.32
CA HIS A 117 -6.90 14.08 -9.80
C HIS A 117 -7.67 14.74 -8.64
N HIS A 118 -7.15 15.85 -8.10
CA HIS A 118 -7.73 16.58 -6.99
C HIS A 118 -8.01 18.02 -7.34
N VAL A 119 -9.20 18.50 -6.99
CA VAL A 119 -9.55 19.91 -6.95
C VAL A 119 -10.04 20.24 -5.55
N GLY A 120 -9.37 21.20 -4.90
CA GLY A 120 -9.77 21.72 -3.60
C GLY A 120 -9.88 23.23 -3.65
N ARG A 121 -11.03 23.80 -3.26
CA ARG A 121 -11.23 25.23 -3.13
C ARG A 121 -12.19 25.54 -1.99
N THR A 122 -11.92 26.60 -1.26
CA THR A 122 -12.90 27.20 -0.35
C THR A 122 -13.91 27.97 -1.17
N LEU A 123 -15.20 27.67 -1.03
CA LEU A 123 -16.29 28.44 -1.64
C LEU A 123 -16.53 29.66 -0.79
N GLU A 124 -16.37 30.85 -1.38
CA GLU A 124 -16.82 32.12 -0.80
C GLU A 124 -18.17 32.46 -1.41
N GLU A 125 -18.98 33.25 -0.68
CA GLU A 125 -20.43 33.47 -0.94
C GLU A 125 -20.83 33.96 -2.36
N ILE A 126 -19.90 34.26 -3.25
CA ILE A 126 -20.20 34.92 -4.54
C ILE A 126 -19.48 34.25 -5.73
N ASN A 127 -18.93 33.06 -5.61
CA ASN A 127 -18.19 32.44 -6.72
C ASN A 127 -18.79 31.13 -7.16
N ASP A 128 -19.23 31.07 -8.41
CA ASP A 128 -19.52 29.81 -9.09
C ASP A 128 -18.20 29.07 -9.42
N VAL A 129 -18.11 27.81 -9.08
CA VAL A 129 -16.97 26.94 -9.43
C VAL A 129 -17.41 25.99 -10.55
N TYR A 130 -16.82 26.15 -11.72
CA TYR A 130 -17.06 25.25 -12.84
C TYR A 130 -15.94 24.20 -12.90
N LEU A 131 -16.32 22.91 -12.86
CA LEU A 131 -15.41 21.80 -13.10
C LEU A 131 -15.58 21.34 -14.55
N ILE A 132 -14.52 21.46 -15.34
CA ILE A 132 -14.48 20.96 -16.71
C ILE A 132 -13.76 19.64 -16.72
N PHE A 133 -14.49 18.55 -16.96
CA PHE A 133 -13.90 17.22 -17.16
C PHE A 133 -13.57 17.02 -18.63
N HIS A 134 -12.29 16.88 -18.94
CA HIS A 134 -11.89 16.38 -20.23
C HIS A 134 -11.95 14.85 -20.20
N GLN A 135 -12.77 14.26 -21.06
CA GLN A 135 -12.78 12.82 -21.26
C GLN A 135 -11.43 12.43 -21.89
N MET A 136 -10.59 11.76 -21.08
CA MET A 136 -9.40 11.12 -21.64
C MET A 136 -9.87 9.89 -22.41
N ASN A 137 -9.64 9.89 -23.72
CA ASN A 137 -9.82 8.68 -24.55
C ASN A 137 -8.78 7.64 -24.06
N LEU A 138 -9.29 6.54 -23.52
CA LEU A 138 -8.54 5.35 -23.15
C LEU A 138 -8.06 4.62 -24.42
#